data_3b28bd3ce835fcd977d9a689de5ab466
#
_entry.id   3b28bd3ce835fcd977d9a689de5ab466
#
_cell.length_a   1.000
_cell.length_b   1.000
_cell.length_c   1.000
_cell.angle_alpha   90.00
_cell.angle_beta   90.00
_cell.angle_gamma   90.00
#
_symmetry.space_group_name_H-M   'P 1'
#
loop_
_entity.id
_entity.type
_entity.pdbx_description
1 polymer ?
#
loop_
_entity_poly.entity_id
_entity_poly.type
_entity_poly.pdbx_seq_one_letter_code
_entity_poly.pdbx_strand_id
1 'polypeptide(L)'
;AYSGKLNVEKINSPDLFYIKFFFYLTNVSPNNGCTSYIPGSHKITYAVRSCLYEKKIEYQPFWSIKDLVNIIIKKENYNKIKQKLSSEYELTTFLTNAEKCISNNSYSNYDFYAEPGDCLIFNEGGVHKGSNPTKNERIILRYLYTKVKYSTN
;
A
#
# COMPACT_ATOMS: atom_id res chain seq x y z
N ALA A 1 -12.23 -14.31 6.54
CA ALA A 1 -11.11 -15.20 6.86
C ALA A 1 -10.70 -15.96 5.59
N TYR A 2 -9.55 -15.63 5.01
CA TYR A 2 -8.97 -16.41 3.91
C TYR A 2 -8.29 -17.64 4.50
N SER A 3 -8.91 -18.79 4.41
CA SER A 3 -8.38 -20.10 4.84
C SER A 3 -7.67 -20.87 3.72
N GLY A 4 -7.06 -20.18 2.75
CA GLY A 4 -6.27 -20.81 1.68
C GLY A 4 -4.78 -20.72 1.96
N LYS A 5 -4.00 -21.76 1.66
CA LYS A 5 -2.54 -21.68 1.63
C LYS A 5 -2.14 -20.44 0.81
N LEU A 6 -1.51 -19.47 1.46
CA LEU A 6 -0.97 -18.27 0.82
C LEU A 6 0.00 -18.70 -0.29
N ASN A 7 -0.41 -18.55 -1.54
CA ASN A 7 0.52 -18.75 -2.66
C ASN A 7 1.41 -17.52 -2.75
N VAL A 8 2.64 -17.64 -2.23
CA VAL A 8 3.64 -16.58 -2.18
C VAL A 8 3.94 -15.98 -3.55
N GLU A 9 3.95 -16.81 -4.60
CA GLU A 9 4.16 -16.36 -5.98
C GLU A 9 3.03 -15.44 -6.44
N LYS A 10 1.78 -15.79 -6.09
CA LYS A 10 0.62 -14.97 -6.43
C LYS A 10 0.61 -13.64 -5.68
N ILE A 11 1.04 -13.63 -4.41
CA ILE A 11 1.11 -12.39 -3.60
C ILE A 11 2.18 -11.44 -4.13
N ASN A 12 3.29 -11.99 -4.59
CA ASN A 12 4.43 -11.21 -5.05
C ASN A 12 4.37 -10.88 -6.55
N SER A 13 3.39 -11.42 -7.27
CA SER A 13 3.23 -11.14 -8.70
C SER A 13 3.08 -9.64 -8.94
N PRO A 14 3.89 -9.06 -9.84
CA PRO A 14 3.75 -7.65 -10.24
C PRO A 14 2.45 -7.37 -10.99
N ASP A 15 1.82 -8.39 -11.56
CA ASP A 15 0.54 -8.26 -12.30
C ASP A 15 -0.67 -8.05 -11.37
N LEU A 16 -0.48 -8.12 -10.06
CA LEU A 16 -1.50 -7.88 -9.06
C LEU A 16 -1.78 -6.38 -8.97
N PHE A 17 -2.85 -5.98 -9.63
CA PHE A 17 -3.27 -4.59 -9.69
C PHE A 17 -4.70 -4.44 -9.20
N TYR A 18 -4.87 -3.71 -8.12
CA TYR A 18 -6.17 -3.45 -7.51
C TYR A 18 -6.36 -1.95 -7.28
N ILE A 19 -7.44 -1.40 -7.82
CA ILE A 19 -7.87 -0.03 -7.53
C ILE A 19 -9.08 -0.11 -6.61
N LYS A 20 -8.99 0.55 -5.47
CA LYS A 20 -10.10 0.73 -4.54
C LYS A 20 -10.76 2.07 -4.74
N PHE A 21 -12.08 2.05 -4.66
CA PHE A 21 -12.95 3.21 -4.63
C PHE A 21 -13.69 3.19 -3.30
N PHE A 22 -13.51 4.23 -2.50
CA PHE A 22 -14.21 4.43 -1.24
C PHE A 22 -15.10 5.66 -1.37
N PHE A 23 -16.41 5.44 -1.48
CA PHE A 23 -17.41 6.51 -1.44
C PHE A 23 -17.86 6.67 0.01
N TYR A 24 -17.60 7.83 0.59
CA TYR A 24 -17.93 8.12 1.97
C TYR A 24 -19.38 8.58 2.08
N LEU A 25 -20.14 7.94 2.96
CA LEU A 25 -21.53 8.29 3.25
C LEU A 25 -21.66 9.01 4.59
N THR A 26 -20.56 9.06 5.36
CA THR A 26 -20.45 9.77 6.63
C THR A 26 -19.14 10.53 6.67
N ASN A 27 -19.07 11.59 7.48
CA ASN A 27 -17.82 12.32 7.71
C ASN A 27 -16.74 11.42 8.32
N VAL A 28 -15.53 11.49 7.81
CA VAL A 28 -14.37 10.80 8.35
C VAL A 28 -13.21 11.79 8.58
N SER A 29 -12.49 11.55 9.67
CA SER A 29 -11.35 12.37 10.08
C SER A 29 -10.34 11.51 10.83
N PRO A 30 -9.14 11.99 11.13
CA PRO A 30 -8.25 11.33 12.07
C PRO A 30 -9.00 11.00 13.36
N ASN A 31 -8.82 9.83 13.91
CA ASN A 31 -9.57 9.30 15.05
C ASN A 31 -11.07 9.05 14.82
N ASN A 32 -11.56 9.20 13.59
CA ASN A 32 -12.94 8.86 13.24
C ASN A 32 -13.02 8.13 11.89
N GLY A 33 -12.27 7.05 11.75
CA GLY A 33 -12.39 6.13 10.64
C GLY A 33 -11.76 6.58 9.32
N CYS A 34 -10.85 7.56 9.29
CA CYS A 34 -10.19 7.97 8.06
C CYS A 34 -9.31 6.88 7.46
N THR A 35 -9.03 7.01 6.19
CA THR A 35 -8.02 6.21 5.49
C THR A 35 -6.76 7.05 5.36
N SER A 36 -5.62 6.49 5.73
CA SER A 36 -4.31 7.08 5.47
C SER A 36 -3.67 6.37 4.30
N TYR A 37 -3.04 7.11 3.39
CA TYR A 37 -2.37 6.54 2.23
C TYR A 37 -1.11 7.33 1.89
N ILE A 38 0.04 6.67 1.82
CA ILE A 38 1.30 7.31 1.41
C ILE A 38 1.33 7.41 -0.12
N PRO A 39 1.24 8.63 -0.70
CA PRO A 39 1.25 8.81 -2.14
C PRO A 39 2.51 8.20 -2.80
N GLY A 40 2.32 7.57 -3.96
CA GLY A 40 3.43 6.94 -4.69
C GLY A 40 3.92 5.61 -4.13
N SER A 41 3.54 5.22 -2.92
CA SER A 41 4.01 3.98 -2.28
C SER A 41 3.67 2.70 -3.05
N HIS A 42 2.64 2.70 -3.88
CA HIS A 42 2.31 1.57 -4.75
C HIS A 42 3.42 1.24 -5.75
N LYS A 43 4.18 2.24 -6.22
CA LYS A 43 5.34 2.02 -7.09
C LYS A 43 6.44 1.27 -6.35
N ILE A 44 6.67 1.63 -5.10
CA ILE A 44 7.69 1.02 -4.24
C ILE A 44 7.32 -0.44 -3.93
N THR A 45 6.09 -0.68 -3.52
CA THR A 45 5.60 -2.05 -3.26
C THR A 45 5.61 -2.90 -4.52
N TYR A 46 5.29 -2.32 -5.68
CA TYR A 46 5.41 -2.99 -6.97
C TYR A 46 6.87 -3.37 -7.28
N ALA A 47 7.82 -2.44 -7.09
CA ALA A 47 9.23 -2.71 -7.32
C ALA A 47 9.77 -3.83 -6.41
N VAL A 48 9.39 -3.81 -5.13
CA VAL A 48 9.75 -4.87 -4.17
C VAL A 48 9.15 -6.21 -4.61
N ARG A 49 7.85 -6.26 -4.92
CA ARG A 49 7.17 -7.48 -5.39
C ARG A 49 7.78 -8.02 -6.69
N SER A 50 8.14 -7.14 -7.64
CA SER A 50 8.85 -7.54 -8.86
C SER A 50 10.18 -8.22 -8.53
N CYS A 51 10.97 -7.64 -7.63
CA CYS A 51 12.24 -8.24 -7.22
C CYS A 51 12.07 -9.58 -6.50
N LEU A 52 11.03 -9.73 -5.68
CA LEU A 52 10.68 -10.99 -5.02
C LEU A 52 10.23 -12.04 -6.03
N TYR A 53 9.35 -11.67 -6.95
CA TYR A 53 8.84 -12.56 -8.01
C TYR A 53 9.96 -13.07 -8.92
N GLU A 54 10.87 -12.18 -9.30
CA GLU A 54 12.04 -12.49 -10.11
C GLU A 54 13.16 -13.20 -9.31
N LYS A 55 12.94 -13.49 -8.03
CA LYS A 55 13.93 -14.11 -7.11
C LYS A 55 15.24 -13.32 -7.00
N LYS A 56 15.19 -12.01 -7.27
CA LYS A 56 16.36 -11.13 -7.14
C LYS A 56 16.67 -10.77 -5.69
N ILE A 57 15.67 -10.77 -4.83
CA ILE A 57 15.78 -10.57 -3.39
C ILE A 57 15.14 -11.74 -2.67
N GLU A 58 15.63 -12.04 -1.47
CA GLU A 58 15.09 -13.11 -0.65
C GLU A 58 13.69 -12.75 -0.15
N TYR A 59 12.79 -13.75 -0.16
CA TYR A 59 11.43 -13.57 0.33
C TYR A 59 11.42 -13.28 1.83
N GLN A 60 10.76 -12.18 2.18
CA GLN A 60 10.42 -11.82 3.55
C GLN A 60 8.98 -11.30 3.57
N PRO A 61 8.16 -11.73 4.54
CA PRO A 61 6.83 -11.15 4.70
C PRO A 61 6.93 -9.66 5.05
N PHE A 62 6.05 -8.84 4.49
CA PHE A 62 5.95 -7.41 4.82
C PHE A 62 4.49 -7.00 4.95
N TRP A 63 4.06 -6.87 6.18
CA TRP A 63 2.70 -6.49 6.55
C TRP A 63 2.61 -5.08 7.14
N SER A 64 3.77 -4.53 7.51
CA SER A 64 3.89 -3.18 8.04
C SER A 64 4.84 -2.34 7.20
N ILE A 65 4.73 -1.02 7.36
CA ILE A 65 5.68 -0.07 6.75
C ILE A 65 7.12 -0.35 7.23
N LYS A 66 7.29 -0.76 8.48
CA LYS A 66 8.60 -1.08 9.06
C LYS A 66 9.22 -2.29 8.37
N ASP A 67 8.44 -3.34 8.12
CA ASP A 67 8.92 -4.53 7.41
C ASP A 67 9.36 -4.16 6.00
N LEU A 68 8.55 -3.37 5.29
CA LEU A 68 8.86 -2.91 3.93
C LEU A 68 10.16 -2.10 3.91
N VAL A 69 10.33 -1.16 4.85
CA VAL A 69 11.57 -0.38 4.98
C VAL A 69 12.76 -1.29 5.25
N ASN A 70 12.63 -2.25 6.16
CA ASN A 70 13.71 -3.20 6.49
C ASN A 70 14.15 -4.05 5.30
N ILE A 71 13.24 -4.39 4.39
CA ILE A 71 13.60 -5.07 3.14
C ILE A 71 14.39 -4.13 2.23
N ILE A 72 13.94 -2.89 2.09
CA ILE A 72 14.49 -1.93 1.13
C ILE A 72 15.90 -1.48 1.52
N ILE A 73 16.15 -1.19 2.80
CA ILE A 73 17.41 -0.60 3.27
C ILE A 73 18.61 -1.56 3.25
N LYS A 74 18.38 -2.86 3.07
CA LYS A 74 19.48 -3.81 2.85
C LYS A 74 20.23 -3.42 1.57
N LYS A 75 21.53 -3.20 1.69
CA LYS A 75 22.38 -2.67 0.59
C LYS A 75 22.21 -3.46 -0.72
N GLU A 76 22.16 -4.78 -0.65
CA GLU A 76 21.95 -5.65 -1.81
C GLU A 76 20.56 -5.49 -2.43
N ASN A 77 19.54 -5.21 -1.62
CA ASN A 77 18.16 -5.05 -2.08
C ASN A 77 17.91 -3.67 -2.67
N TYR A 78 18.46 -2.63 -2.03
CA TYR A 78 18.25 -1.23 -2.43
C TYR A 78 18.54 -1.02 -3.92
N ASN A 79 19.72 -1.46 -4.40
CA ASN A 79 20.11 -1.27 -5.79
C ASN A 79 19.20 -2.03 -6.77
N LYS A 80 18.76 -3.23 -6.40
CA LYS A 80 17.85 -4.05 -7.24
C LYS A 80 16.46 -3.45 -7.33
N ILE A 81 15.95 -2.94 -6.21
CA ILE A 81 14.64 -2.28 -6.14
C ILE A 81 14.67 -0.94 -6.89
N LYS A 82 15.73 -0.14 -6.71
CA LYS A 82 15.93 1.13 -7.41
C LYS A 82 15.84 0.96 -8.94
N GLN A 83 16.43 -0.10 -9.49
CA GLN A 83 16.39 -0.39 -10.93
C GLN A 83 14.97 -0.65 -11.49
N LYS A 84 13.98 -0.90 -10.63
CA LYS A 84 12.58 -1.10 -11.00
C LYS A 84 11.74 0.18 -10.95
N LEU A 85 12.32 1.28 -10.53
CA LEU A 85 11.68 2.58 -10.39
C LEU A 85 12.12 3.53 -11.50
N SER A 86 11.31 4.55 -11.77
CA SER A 86 11.63 5.57 -12.77
C SER A 86 12.79 6.48 -12.33
N SER A 87 12.95 6.65 -11.03
CA SER A 87 14.03 7.44 -10.45
C SER A 87 14.36 7.00 -9.02
N GLU A 88 15.60 7.24 -8.59
CA GLU A 88 16.02 7.05 -7.20
C GLU A 88 15.27 7.99 -6.25
N TYR A 89 14.87 9.15 -6.73
CA TYR A 89 14.09 10.11 -5.95
C TYR A 89 12.78 9.52 -5.42
N GLU A 90 12.10 8.65 -6.19
CA GLU A 90 10.88 7.97 -5.72
C GLU A 90 11.17 7.11 -4.48
N LEU A 91 12.30 6.40 -4.49
CA LEU A 91 12.69 5.52 -3.39
C LEU A 91 13.11 6.31 -2.14
N THR A 92 13.96 7.31 -2.32
CA THR A 92 14.44 8.15 -1.20
C THR A 92 13.31 8.95 -0.56
N THR A 93 12.41 9.52 -1.37
CA THR A 93 11.21 10.21 -0.89
C THR A 93 10.32 9.27 -0.08
N PHE A 94 10.09 8.06 -0.58
CA PHE A 94 9.31 7.07 0.17
C PHE A 94 9.97 6.73 1.51
N LEU A 95 11.28 6.46 1.53
CA LEU A 95 11.99 6.11 2.77
C LEU A 95 11.92 7.23 3.79
N THR A 96 12.12 8.49 3.37
CA THR A 96 11.99 9.65 4.25
C THR A 96 10.58 9.77 4.86
N ASN A 97 9.55 9.58 4.05
CA ASN A 97 8.17 9.63 4.51
C ASN A 97 7.81 8.46 5.43
N ALA A 98 8.31 7.28 5.11
CA ALA A 98 8.13 6.08 5.91
C ALA A 98 8.80 6.21 7.27
N GLU A 99 10.01 6.74 7.32
CA GLU A 99 10.75 6.98 8.57
C GLU A 99 9.99 7.93 9.49
N LYS A 100 9.45 9.04 8.95
CA LYS A 100 8.60 9.96 9.72
C LYS A 100 7.37 9.26 10.30
N CYS A 101 6.71 8.41 9.52
CA CYS A 101 5.55 7.63 10.01
C CYS A 101 5.94 6.66 11.12
N ILE A 102 7.09 6.00 10.99
CA ILE A 102 7.59 5.03 11.97
C ILE A 102 8.01 5.76 13.26
N SER A 103 8.80 6.82 13.15
CA SER A 103 9.33 7.58 14.30
C SER A 103 8.23 8.24 15.11
N ASN A 104 7.25 8.81 14.45
CA ASN A 104 6.13 9.47 15.08
C ASN A 104 4.99 8.52 15.46
N ASN A 105 5.08 7.25 15.07
CA ASN A 105 3.98 6.27 15.15
C ASN A 105 2.64 6.85 14.64
N SER A 106 2.71 7.66 13.57
CA SER A 106 1.59 8.43 13.05
C SER A 106 1.61 8.52 11.53
N TYR A 107 0.44 8.49 10.94
CA TYR A 107 0.18 8.72 9.52
C TYR A 107 -0.57 10.03 9.27
N SER A 108 -0.61 10.95 10.24
CA SER A 108 -1.47 12.13 10.20
C SER A 108 -1.31 13.01 8.95
N ASN A 109 -0.10 13.06 8.38
CA ASN A 109 0.15 13.81 7.13
C ASN A 109 -0.44 13.15 5.87
N TYR A 110 -0.96 11.94 6.01
CA TYR A 110 -1.48 11.12 4.92
C TYR A 110 -2.93 10.69 5.15
N ASP A 111 -3.57 11.28 6.16
CA ASP A 111 -4.95 11.03 6.48
C ASP A 111 -5.87 11.72 5.46
N PHE A 112 -6.81 10.96 4.92
CA PHE A 112 -7.82 11.46 4.02
C PHE A 112 -9.06 11.86 4.81
N TYR A 113 -9.31 13.16 4.87
CA TYR A 113 -10.55 13.72 5.42
C TYR A 113 -11.62 13.66 4.34
N ALA A 114 -12.80 13.22 4.67
CA ALA A 114 -13.89 13.14 3.71
C ALA A 114 -15.22 13.49 4.32
N GLU A 115 -16.08 14.10 3.50
CA GLU A 115 -17.47 14.36 3.75
C GLU A 115 -18.36 13.39 2.95
N PRO A 116 -19.66 13.27 3.29
CA PRO A 116 -20.60 12.48 2.50
C PRO A 116 -20.60 12.91 1.03
N GLY A 117 -20.39 11.96 0.13
CA GLY A 117 -20.27 12.19 -1.32
C GLY A 117 -18.82 12.21 -1.84
N ASP A 118 -17.84 12.36 -0.97
CA ASP A 118 -16.44 12.27 -1.38
C ASP A 118 -16.06 10.85 -1.80
N CYS A 119 -15.12 10.76 -2.75
CA CYS A 119 -14.57 9.50 -3.21
C CYS A 119 -13.04 9.49 -3.14
N LEU A 120 -12.48 8.55 -2.40
CA LEU A 120 -11.05 8.25 -2.44
C LEU A 120 -10.78 7.10 -3.39
N ILE A 121 -9.92 7.34 -4.39
CA ILE A 121 -9.48 6.33 -5.36
C ILE A 121 -8.00 6.07 -5.12
N PHE A 122 -7.63 4.82 -4.86
CA PHE A 122 -6.24 4.47 -4.59
C PHE A 122 -5.88 3.04 -5.02
N ASN A 123 -4.59 2.82 -5.28
CA ASN A 123 -4.06 1.50 -5.54
C ASN A 123 -3.87 0.76 -4.21
N GLU A 124 -4.57 -0.37 -4.03
CA GLU A 124 -4.50 -1.18 -2.79
C GLU A 124 -3.08 -1.72 -2.50
N GLY A 125 -2.25 -1.85 -3.53
CA GLY A 125 -0.86 -2.26 -3.36
C GLY A 125 0.00 -1.23 -2.62
N GLY A 126 -0.44 0.03 -2.50
CA GLY A 126 0.29 1.06 -1.76
C GLY A 126 0.16 0.92 -0.25
N VAL A 127 1.05 1.61 0.46
CA VAL A 127 1.03 1.64 1.94
C VAL A 127 -0.16 2.46 2.41
N HIS A 128 -1.10 1.80 3.05
CA HIS A 128 -2.32 2.41 3.55
C HIS A 128 -2.76 1.82 4.89
N LYS A 129 -3.56 2.58 5.61
CA LYS A 129 -4.11 2.21 6.91
C LYS A 129 -5.54 2.75 7.03
N GLY A 130 -6.42 1.98 7.63
CA GLY A 130 -7.70 2.48 8.12
C GLY A 130 -7.63 2.71 9.62
N SER A 131 -8.16 3.83 10.11
CA SER A 131 -8.38 4.04 11.53
C SER A 131 -9.77 3.56 11.96
N ASN A 132 -9.91 3.19 13.22
CA ASN A 132 -11.21 2.83 13.77
C ASN A 132 -12.02 4.10 14.05
N PRO A 133 -13.34 4.11 13.77
CA PRO A 133 -14.19 5.20 14.21
C PRO A 133 -14.31 5.15 15.74
N THR A 134 -14.12 6.30 16.39
CA THR A 134 -14.18 6.40 17.86
C THR A 134 -15.38 7.19 18.36
N LYS A 135 -15.99 8.01 17.50
CA LYS A 135 -17.08 8.90 17.89
C LYS A 135 -18.37 8.65 17.13
N ASN A 136 -18.29 8.42 15.83
CA ASN A 136 -19.43 8.27 14.95
C ASN A 136 -19.28 7.04 14.07
N GLU A 137 -20.38 6.54 13.55
CA GLU A 137 -20.34 5.48 12.55
C GLU A 137 -19.59 5.94 11.30
N ARG A 138 -18.82 5.02 10.73
CA ARG A 138 -18.24 5.17 9.42
C ARG A 138 -18.96 4.28 8.43
N ILE A 139 -19.64 4.89 7.48
CA ILE A 139 -20.33 4.20 6.40
C ILE A 139 -19.63 4.55 5.09
N ILE A 140 -19.14 3.53 4.37
CA ILE A 140 -18.52 3.67 3.06
C ILE A 140 -19.03 2.60 2.12
N LEU A 141 -19.28 2.98 0.86
CA LEU A 141 -19.40 2.03 -0.24
C LEU A 141 -18.03 1.76 -0.80
N ARG A 142 -17.66 0.49 -0.87
CA ARG A 142 -16.34 0.08 -1.31
C ARG A 142 -16.42 -0.77 -2.57
N TYR A 143 -15.75 -0.31 -3.62
CA TYR A 143 -15.58 -1.07 -4.85
C TYR A 143 -14.11 -1.43 -5.04
N LEU A 144 -13.88 -2.61 -5.60
CA LEU A 144 -12.57 -3.10 -5.96
C LEU A 144 -12.56 -3.41 -7.45
N TYR A 145 -11.73 -2.68 -8.18
CA TYR A 145 -11.42 -2.99 -9.56
C TYR A 145 -10.12 -3.79 -9.64
N THR A 146 -10.15 -4.91 -10.35
CA THR A 146 -8.97 -5.73 -10.61
C THR A 146 -8.85 -6.02 -12.09
N LYS A 147 -7.64 -5.96 -12.63
CA LYS A 147 -7.36 -6.41 -13.97
C LYS A 147 -7.30 -7.94 -13.97
N VAL A 148 -8.30 -8.58 -14.52
CA VAL A 148 -8.27 -10.03 -14.77
C VAL A 148 -7.65 -10.23 -16.14
N LYS A 149 -6.54 -10.97 -16.22
CA LYS A 149 -6.09 -11.53 -17.49
C LYS A 149 -7.03 -12.70 -17.81
N TYR A 150 -7.90 -12.50 -18.79
CA TYR A 150 -8.58 -13.64 -19.38
C TYR A 150 -7.52 -14.45 -20.15
N SER A 151 -7.24 -15.65 -19.70
CA SER A 151 -6.56 -16.62 -20.55
C SER A 151 -7.55 -16.95 -21.69
N THR A 152 -7.32 -16.42 -22.87
CA THR A 152 -7.90 -16.99 -24.10
C THR A 152 -7.22 -18.34 -24.28
N ASN A 153 -7.94 -19.41 -23.92
CA ASN A 153 -7.59 -20.77 -24.33
C ASN A 153 -7.65 -20.86 -25.84
#